data_562cec5c507e305e94dc6d0b00a42227
#
_entry.id   562cec5c507e305e94dc6d0b00a42227
#
_cell.length_a   1.000
_cell.length_b   1.000
_cell.length_c   1.000
_cell.angle_alpha   90.00
_cell.angle_beta   90.00
_cell.angle_gamma   90.00
#
_symmetry.space_group_name_H-M   'P 1'
#
loop_
_entity.id
_entity.type
_entity.pdbx_description
1 polymer ?
#
loop_
_entity_poly.entity_id
_entity_poly.type
_entity_poly.pdbx_seq_one_letter_code
_entity_poly.pdbx_strand_id
1 'polypeptide(L)'
;EPVAETPEEPAEVVPADDPAEPEEDTPDTPAAASLSTETDATQTLDLELYSEHAILIDLETNTVIAEKDPDAKIYPASMTKVMTALVACEQITDWDATFTMTQAIIDPLFLSDATMAGFVNGEEVSMTDLVYGALLPSGAEATEALAQTIAGSTEGFVALMNEKAAELGLTNTHFVNDSGLHDENHYTTVREMAVILEAAMANERCRAALSAVSYTSAP
;
A
#
# COMPACT_ATOMS: atom_id res chain seq x y z
N GLU A 1 -57.68 61.56 -40.23
CA GLU A 1 -57.76 60.12 -40.23
C GLU A 1 -56.37 59.55 -39.87
N PRO A 2 -56.19 58.79 -38.78
CA PRO A 2 -54.89 58.24 -38.40
C PRO A 2 -54.66 56.89 -39.06
N VAL A 3 -53.44 56.75 -39.56
CA VAL A 3 -52.92 55.50 -40.14
C VAL A 3 -52.66 54.49 -39.00
N ALA A 4 -53.22 53.30 -39.17
CA ALA A 4 -53.05 52.20 -38.23
C ALA A 4 -51.62 51.64 -38.32
N GLU A 5 -50.89 51.63 -37.19
CA GLU A 5 -49.64 50.91 -37.02
C GLU A 5 -49.92 49.42 -36.79
N THR A 6 -49.25 48.57 -37.57
CA THR A 6 -49.27 47.13 -37.45
C THR A 6 -48.33 46.74 -36.29
N PRO A 7 -48.70 45.82 -35.38
CA PRO A 7 -47.79 45.41 -34.32
C PRO A 7 -46.69 44.50 -34.88
N GLU A 8 -45.40 44.79 -34.53
CA GLU A 8 -44.27 43.96 -34.76
C GLU A 8 -44.37 42.69 -33.87
N GLU A 9 -44.10 41.57 -34.50
CA GLU A 9 -43.97 40.26 -33.88
C GLU A 9 -42.72 40.22 -33.00
N PRO A 10 -42.73 39.70 -31.78
CA PRO A 10 -41.57 39.65 -30.93
C PRO A 10 -40.55 38.61 -31.45
N ALA A 11 -39.28 39.03 -31.55
CA ALA A 11 -38.14 38.23 -31.95
C ALA A 11 -37.97 37.01 -31.02
N GLU A 12 -37.79 35.84 -31.65
CA GLU A 12 -37.50 34.55 -31.02
C GLU A 12 -36.17 34.65 -30.29
N VAL A 13 -36.18 34.48 -28.95
CA VAL A 13 -34.98 34.44 -28.11
C VAL A 13 -34.42 33.04 -28.22
N VAL A 14 -33.29 32.90 -28.92
CA VAL A 14 -32.51 31.67 -28.93
C VAL A 14 -31.90 31.51 -27.54
N PRO A 15 -32.07 30.33 -26.86
CA PRO A 15 -31.38 30.12 -25.57
C PRO A 15 -29.90 30.08 -25.80
N ALA A 16 -29.16 30.83 -24.96
CA ALA A 16 -27.71 30.77 -24.90
C ALA A 16 -27.29 29.36 -24.47
N ASP A 17 -26.29 28.83 -25.17
CA ASP A 17 -25.57 27.60 -24.79
C ASP A 17 -25.18 27.67 -23.32
N ASP A 18 -25.69 26.71 -22.56
CA ASP A 18 -25.30 26.46 -21.18
C ASP A 18 -23.81 26.04 -21.19
N PRO A 19 -22.92 26.69 -20.40
CA PRO A 19 -21.53 26.26 -20.33
C PRO A 19 -21.52 24.83 -19.76
N ALA A 20 -20.86 23.91 -20.47
CA ALA A 20 -20.64 22.54 -20.05
C ALA A 20 -20.11 22.53 -18.59
N GLU A 21 -20.81 21.80 -17.73
CA GLU A 21 -20.31 21.50 -16.38
C GLU A 21 -18.89 20.91 -16.50
N PRO A 22 -17.96 21.32 -15.63
CA PRO A 22 -16.65 20.68 -15.61
C PRO A 22 -16.86 19.18 -15.30
N GLU A 23 -16.32 18.31 -16.15
CA GLU A 23 -16.26 16.88 -15.89
C GLU A 23 -15.60 16.72 -14.51
N GLU A 24 -16.34 16.20 -13.54
CA GLU A 24 -15.78 15.77 -12.26
C GLU A 24 -14.68 14.75 -12.59
N ASP A 25 -13.44 15.14 -12.28
CA ASP A 25 -12.27 14.28 -12.29
C ASP A 25 -12.55 13.16 -11.26
N THR A 26 -13.15 12.07 -11.73
CA THR A 26 -13.30 10.88 -10.90
C THR A 26 -11.89 10.41 -10.58
N PRO A 27 -11.51 10.30 -9.29
CA PRO A 27 -10.19 9.79 -8.96
C PRO A 27 -10.03 8.44 -9.66
N ASP A 28 -8.98 8.34 -10.46
CA ASP A 28 -8.57 7.14 -11.17
C ASP A 28 -8.44 6.03 -10.12
N THR A 29 -9.46 5.19 -9.99
CA THR A 29 -9.39 4.03 -9.09
C THR A 29 -8.29 3.15 -9.67
N PRO A 30 -7.17 2.95 -8.96
CA PRO A 30 -6.10 2.12 -9.49
C PRO A 30 -6.69 0.77 -9.89
N ALA A 31 -6.31 0.30 -11.08
CA ALA A 31 -6.70 -1.03 -11.53
C ALA A 31 -6.33 -2.01 -10.40
N ALA A 32 -7.28 -2.86 -10.01
CA ALA A 32 -7.04 -3.82 -8.94
C ALA A 32 -5.79 -4.65 -9.29
N ALA A 33 -4.79 -4.64 -8.40
CA ALA A 33 -3.62 -5.49 -8.54
C ALA A 33 -4.08 -6.93 -8.71
N SER A 34 -3.51 -7.64 -9.65
CA SER A 34 -3.91 -9.01 -9.98
C SER A 34 -2.70 -9.90 -10.18
N LEU A 35 -2.88 -11.19 -9.97
CA LEU A 35 -1.83 -12.17 -10.25
C LEU A 35 -1.39 -12.03 -11.72
N SER A 36 -0.08 -11.87 -11.92
CA SER A 36 0.53 -11.81 -13.24
C SER A 36 0.42 -13.12 -13.98
N THR A 37 0.31 -13.06 -15.31
CA THR A 37 0.08 -14.22 -16.17
C THR A 37 1.39 -14.72 -16.78
N GLU A 38 1.63 -16.01 -16.69
CA GLU A 38 2.68 -16.68 -17.45
C GLU A 38 2.30 -16.75 -18.94
N THR A 39 3.30 -16.67 -19.79
CA THR A 39 3.17 -16.78 -21.24
C THR A 39 4.17 -17.78 -21.79
N ASP A 40 4.05 -18.13 -23.08
CA ASP A 40 5.04 -18.98 -23.76
C ASP A 40 6.45 -18.38 -23.77
N ALA A 41 6.58 -17.08 -23.48
CA ALA A 41 7.85 -16.36 -23.37
C ALA A 41 8.42 -16.32 -21.96
N THR A 42 7.68 -16.73 -20.94
CA THR A 42 8.13 -16.79 -19.56
C THR A 42 9.32 -17.74 -19.42
N GLN A 43 10.40 -17.26 -18.82
CA GLN A 43 11.65 -18.02 -18.69
C GLN A 43 11.79 -18.58 -17.27
N THR A 44 12.21 -19.84 -17.16
CA THR A 44 12.71 -20.36 -15.88
C THR A 44 14.10 -19.78 -15.63
N LEU A 45 14.31 -19.17 -14.45
CA LEU A 45 15.61 -18.65 -14.05
C LEU A 45 16.52 -19.79 -13.64
N ASP A 46 17.38 -20.24 -14.56
CA ASP A 46 18.46 -21.20 -14.31
C ASP A 46 19.78 -20.46 -14.04
N LEU A 47 19.71 -19.46 -13.16
CA LEU A 47 20.85 -18.66 -12.72
C LEU A 47 21.23 -19.09 -11.29
N GLU A 48 22.53 -19.02 -10.98
CA GLU A 48 22.99 -19.10 -9.58
C GLU A 48 22.57 -17.85 -8.82
N LEU A 49 21.33 -17.84 -8.33
CA LEU A 49 20.81 -16.84 -7.40
C LEU A 49 20.98 -17.34 -5.99
N TYR A 50 21.37 -16.44 -5.08
CA TYR A 50 21.37 -16.75 -3.63
C TYR A 50 19.95 -17.00 -3.11
N SER A 51 18.94 -16.38 -3.75
CA SER A 51 17.53 -16.61 -3.44
C SER A 51 17.07 -17.93 -4.03
N GLU A 52 16.35 -18.71 -3.23
CA GLU A 52 15.72 -19.97 -3.68
C GLU A 52 14.51 -19.70 -4.56
N HIS A 53 13.83 -18.58 -4.36
CA HIS A 53 12.61 -18.18 -5.07
C HIS A 53 12.77 -16.79 -5.65
N ALA A 54 12.25 -16.58 -6.86
CA ALA A 54 12.28 -15.27 -7.54
C ALA A 54 11.16 -15.17 -8.57
N ILE A 55 10.69 -13.94 -8.83
CA ILE A 55 9.79 -13.63 -9.92
C ILE A 55 10.15 -12.26 -10.49
N LEU A 56 10.07 -12.11 -11.81
CA LEU A 56 10.23 -10.86 -12.54
C LEU A 56 9.00 -10.64 -13.40
N ILE A 57 8.33 -9.52 -13.19
CA ILE A 57 7.06 -9.17 -13.85
C ILE A 57 7.23 -7.88 -14.62
N ASP A 58 6.67 -7.86 -15.83
CA ASP A 58 6.42 -6.63 -16.58
C ASP A 58 5.07 -6.05 -16.13
N LEU A 59 5.11 -4.92 -15.45
CA LEU A 59 3.91 -4.26 -14.91
C LEU A 59 3.04 -3.61 -15.99
N GLU A 60 3.59 -3.27 -17.17
CA GLU A 60 2.80 -2.69 -18.26
C GLU A 60 1.90 -3.75 -18.92
N THR A 61 2.38 -4.97 -19.03
CA THR A 61 1.66 -6.08 -19.66
C THR A 61 1.08 -7.07 -18.66
N ASN A 62 1.38 -6.91 -17.38
CA ASN A 62 1.07 -7.84 -16.28
C ASN A 62 1.48 -9.29 -16.62
N THR A 63 2.66 -9.46 -17.21
CA THR A 63 3.19 -10.77 -17.61
C THR A 63 4.45 -11.13 -16.83
N VAL A 64 4.59 -12.42 -16.52
CA VAL A 64 5.81 -12.96 -15.92
C VAL A 64 6.88 -13.11 -17.00
N ILE A 65 7.97 -12.34 -16.84
CA ILE A 65 9.14 -12.43 -17.72
C ILE A 65 9.97 -13.65 -17.37
N ALA A 66 10.26 -13.84 -16.08
CA ALA A 66 11.10 -14.93 -15.61
C ALA A 66 10.77 -15.28 -14.14
N GLU A 67 10.98 -16.54 -13.80
CA GLU A 67 10.65 -17.03 -12.45
C GLU A 67 11.54 -18.20 -12.02
N LYS A 68 11.62 -18.40 -10.71
CA LYS A 68 12.26 -19.53 -10.05
C LYS A 68 11.41 -19.91 -8.85
N ASP A 69 10.69 -21.03 -8.97
CA ASP A 69 9.80 -21.60 -7.95
C ASP A 69 8.96 -20.51 -7.21
N PRO A 70 8.14 -19.73 -7.95
CA PRO A 70 7.52 -18.53 -7.41
C PRO A 70 6.34 -18.81 -6.49
N ASP A 71 5.77 -20.01 -6.56
CA ASP A 71 4.59 -20.42 -5.79
C ASP A 71 4.93 -21.25 -4.54
N ALA A 72 6.23 -21.47 -4.27
CA ALA A 72 6.65 -22.10 -3.03
C ALA A 72 6.25 -21.27 -1.80
N LYS A 73 5.79 -21.97 -0.76
CA LYS A 73 5.54 -21.34 0.54
C LYS A 73 6.84 -20.81 1.12
N ILE A 74 6.86 -19.51 1.41
CA ILE A 74 7.98 -18.83 2.08
C ILE A 74 7.52 -18.15 3.36
N TYR A 75 8.47 -17.88 4.24
CA TYR A 75 8.30 -17.01 5.40
C TYR A 75 8.84 -15.63 5.01
N PRO A 76 7.95 -14.62 4.86
CA PRO A 76 8.32 -13.34 4.22
C PRO A 76 9.31 -12.50 5.01
N ALA A 77 9.49 -12.77 6.29
CA ALA A 77 10.28 -11.90 7.18
C ALA A 77 9.85 -10.43 7.01
N SER A 78 10.77 -9.49 6.96
CA SER A 78 10.46 -8.05 6.85
C SER A 78 9.78 -7.62 5.55
N MET A 79 9.64 -8.48 4.53
CA MET A 79 8.78 -8.18 3.39
C MET A 79 7.32 -8.00 3.80
N THR A 80 6.90 -8.58 4.93
CA THR A 80 5.60 -8.33 5.58
C THR A 80 5.28 -6.85 5.70
N LYS A 81 6.29 -6.00 5.97
CA LYS A 81 6.10 -4.56 6.18
C LYS A 81 5.62 -3.81 4.94
N VAL A 82 5.71 -4.41 3.76
CA VAL A 82 5.07 -3.85 2.55
C VAL A 82 3.55 -3.93 2.67
N MET A 83 2.99 -5.06 3.15
CA MET A 83 1.55 -5.17 3.43
C MET A 83 1.14 -4.26 4.58
N THR A 84 1.94 -4.19 5.64
CA THR A 84 1.71 -3.28 6.77
C THR A 84 1.62 -1.82 6.29
N ALA A 85 2.57 -1.39 5.46
CA ALA A 85 2.58 -0.03 4.91
C ALA A 85 1.39 0.21 3.95
N LEU A 86 1.03 -0.76 3.11
CA LEU A 86 -0.13 -0.66 2.23
C LEU A 86 -1.41 -0.44 3.03
N VAL A 87 -1.69 -1.31 4.01
CA VAL A 87 -2.87 -1.19 4.89
C VAL A 87 -2.84 0.13 5.65
N ALA A 88 -1.69 0.52 6.21
CA ALA A 88 -1.55 1.80 6.91
C ALA A 88 -1.84 2.98 5.99
N CYS A 89 -1.27 3.01 4.79
CA CYS A 89 -1.48 4.10 3.82
C CYS A 89 -2.94 4.22 3.34
N GLU A 90 -3.70 3.14 3.35
CA GLU A 90 -5.12 3.15 3.01
C GLU A 90 -6.02 3.60 4.18
N GLN A 91 -5.60 3.37 5.42
CA GLN A 91 -6.39 3.66 6.61
C GLN A 91 -6.08 5.03 7.25
N ILE A 92 -4.86 5.56 7.08
CA ILE A 92 -4.47 6.83 7.68
C ILE A 92 -5.22 7.98 6.99
N THR A 93 -6.02 8.72 7.76
CA THR A 93 -6.75 9.91 7.30
C THR A 93 -6.07 11.21 7.72
N ASP A 94 -5.34 11.20 8.83
CA ASP A 94 -4.57 12.35 9.34
C ASP A 94 -3.09 11.95 9.46
N TRP A 95 -2.30 12.41 8.50
CA TRP A 95 -0.88 12.09 8.39
C TRP A 95 0.01 12.86 9.35
N ASP A 96 -0.49 13.96 9.90
CA ASP A 96 0.20 14.79 10.88
C ASP A 96 -0.14 14.35 12.34
N ALA A 97 -1.11 13.45 12.50
CA ALA A 97 -1.38 12.84 13.80
C ALA A 97 -0.14 12.13 14.33
N THR A 98 0.09 12.22 15.63
CA THR A 98 1.25 11.63 16.29
C THR A 98 0.87 10.46 17.19
N PHE A 99 1.80 9.52 17.32
CA PHE A 99 1.75 8.45 18.29
C PHE A 99 2.90 8.64 19.29
N THR A 100 2.59 8.58 20.59
CA THR A 100 3.63 8.63 21.63
C THR A 100 4.22 7.23 21.80
N MET A 101 5.47 7.04 21.38
CA MET A 101 6.15 5.76 21.51
C MET A 101 6.30 5.34 22.97
N THR A 102 6.08 4.06 23.24
CA THR A 102 6.11 3.55 24.61
C THR A 102 7.13 2.45 24.83
N GLN A 103 7.66 2.34 26.04
CA GLN A 103 8.57 1.27 26.40
C GLN A 103 7.90 -0.12 26.31
N ALA A 104 6.57 -0.16 26.48
CA ALA A 104 5.79 -1.39 26.35
C ALA A 104 5.83 -1.97 24.92
N ILE A 105 5.99 -1.12 23.91
CA ILE A 105 6.20 -1.55 22.50
C ILE A 105 7.66 -1.96 22.29
N ILE A 106 8.59 -1.13 22.78
CA ILE A 106 10.03 -1.28 22.49
C ILE A 106 10.60 -2.57 23.11
N ASP A 107 10.34 -2.83 24.39
CA ASP A 107 10.97 -3.92 25.12
C ASP A 107 10.72 -5.32 24.53
N PRO A 108 9.46 -5.71 24.22
CA PRO A 108 9.20 -7.03 23.66
C PRO A 108 9.87 -7.22 22.29
N LEU A 109 9.87 -6.18 21.45
CA LEU A 109 10.49 -6.22 20.11
C LEU A 109 12.01 -6.29 20.20
N PHE A 110 12.62 -5.53 21.10
CA PHE A 110 14.06 -5.59 21.37
C PHE A 110 14.48 -6.99 21.87
N LEU A 111 13.69 -7.58 22.78
CA LEU A 111 13.96 -8.93 23.31
C LEU A 111 13.78 -10.03 22.26
N SER A 112 12.97 -9.78 21.23
CA SER A 112 12.76 -10.69 20.10
C SER A 112 13.78 -10.50 18.98
N ASP A 113 14.81 -9.67 19.18
CA ASP A 113 15.84 -9.32 18.18
C ASP A 113 15.23 -8.72 16.90
N ALA A 114 14.10 -8.00 17.03
CA ALA A 114 13.48 -7.32 15.92
C ALA A 114 14.32 -6.14 15.44
N THR A 115 14.30 -5.88 14.14
CA THR A 115 14.91 -4.66 13.60
C THR A 115 14.11 -3.44 14.03
N MET A 116 14.79 -2.41 14.54
CA MET A 116 14.19 -1.20 15.07
C MET A 116 14.56 0.02 14.22
N ALA A 117 13.65 0.96 14.08
CA ALA A 117 13.91 2.27 13.46
C ALA A 117 14.72 3.19 14.40
N GLY A 118 14.54 3.01 15.70
CA GLY A 118 15.26 3.75 16.73
C GLY A 118 14.41 4.81 17.44
N PHE A 119 13.10 4.78 17.30
CA PHE A 119 12.20 5.62 18.09
C PHE A 119 12.28 5.28 19.57
N VAL A 120 12.29 6.32 20.42
CA VAL A 120 12.52 6.15 21.85
C VAL A 120 11.26 6.39 22.67
N ASN A 121 11.24 5.84 23.90
CA ASN A 121 10.13 6.01 24.81
C ASN A 121 9.81 7.49 25.09
N GLY A 122 8.57 7.89 24.92
CA GLY A 122 8.07 9.26 25.09
C GLY A 122 8.22 10.13 23.84
N GLU A 123 8.77 9.63 22.76
CA GLU A 123 8.88 10.34 21.49
C GLU A 123 7.50 10.42 20.82
N GLU A 124 7.13 11.62 20.33
CA GLU A 124 5.94 11.81 19.51
C GLU A 124 6.30 11.68 18.04
N VAL A 125 5.83 10.61 17.42
CA VAL A 125 6.17 10.23 16.05
C VAL A 125 4.96 10.40 15.16
N SER A 126 5.08 11.14 14.05
CA SER A 126 3.98 11.33 13.11
C SER A 126 3.64 10.04 12.35
N MET A 127 2.42 9.94 11.82
CA MET A 127 2.04 8.80 10.98
C MET A 127 2.95 8.70 9.76
N THR A 128 3.38 9.82 9.21
CA THR A 128 4.37 9.87 8.12
C THR A 128 5.69 9.23 8.55
N ASP A 129 6.25 9.65 9.70
CA ASP A 129 7.52 9.12 10.22
C ASP A 129 7.42 7.63 10.52
N LEU A 130 6.28 7.15 11.03
CA LEU A 130 6.04 5.73 11.30
C LEU A 130 6.06 4.89 10.01
N VAL A 131 5.42 5.34 8.93
CA VAL A 131 5.45 4.62 7.64
C VAL A 131 6.86 4.55 7.07
N TYR A 132 7.61 5.66 7.09
CA TYR A 132 9.01 5.67 6.66
C TYR A 132 9.89 4.85 7.60
N GLY A 133 9.67 4.90 8.91
CA GLY A 133 10.37 4.09 9.91
C GLY A 133 10.12 2.59 9.77
N ALA A 134 8.91 2.19 9.37
CA ALA A 134 8.59 0.80 9.07
C ALA A 134 9.34 0.28 7.83
N LEU A 135 9.43 1.09 6.76
CA LEU A 135 9.93 0.66 5.46
C LEU A 135 11.44 0.81 5.31
N LEU A 136 12.04 1.98 5.59
CA LEU A 136 13.45 2.23 5.30
C LEU A 136 14.41 1.48 6.22
N PRO A 137 14.36 1.67 7.56
CA PRO A 137 15.16 0.89 8.49
C PRO A 137 14.52 -0.44 8.89
N SER A 138 13.31 -0.74 8.41
CA SER A 138 12.56 -1.96 8.77
C SER A 138 12.13 -2.01 10.26
N GLY A 139 11.74 -0.87 10.84
CA GLY A 139 11.43 -0.72 12.27
C GLY A 139 10.14 -1.45 12.69
N ALA A 140 10.26 -2.41 13.59
CA ALA A 140 9.13 -3.16 14.12
C ALA A 140 8.31 -2.33 15.12
N GLU A 141 8.93 -1.42 15.88
CA GLU A 141 8.21 -0.50 16.76
C GLU A 141 7.34 0.47 15.96
N ALA A 142 7.76 0.82 14.74
CA ALA A 142 6.96 1.65 13.85
C ALA A 142 5.72 0.90 13.35
N THR A 143 5.84 -0.39 12.99
CA THR A 143 4.68 -1.20 12.56
C THR A 143 3.69 -1.39 13.70
N GLU A 144 4.17 -1.70 14.91
CA GLU A 144 3.33 -1.85 16.09
C GLU A 144 2.59 -0.54 16.46
N ALA A 145 3.28 0.62 16.35
CA ALA A 145 2.65 1.93 16.59
C ALA A 145 1.56 2.23 15.54
N LEU A 146 1.79 1.89 14.26
CA LEU A 146 0.76 1.97 13.22
C LEU A 146 -0.43 1.06 13.54
N ALA A 147 -0.17 -0.19 13.93
CA ALA A 147 -1.21 -1.16 14.28
C ALA A 147 -2.08 -0.68 15.44
N GLN A 148 -1.47 -0.17 16.51
CA GLN A 148 -2.20 0.38 17.66
C GLN A 148 -3.01 1.63 17.31
N THR A 149 -2.48 2.51 16.46
CA THR A 149 -3.17 3.72 16.05
C THR A 149 -4.38 3.42 15.17
N ILE A 150 -4.23 2.52 14.20
CA ILE A 150 -5.24 2.25 13.17
C ILE A 150 -6.33 1.30 13.69
N ALA A 151 -5.93 0.24 14.37
CA ALA A 151 -6.83 -0.85 14.76
C ALA A 151 -6.96 -1.05 16.28
N GLY A 152 -6.23 -0.29 17.08
CA GLY A 152 -6.24 -0.40 18.54
C GLY A 152 -5.46 -1.59 19.11
N SER A 153 -4.99 -2.51 18.24
CA SER A 153 -4.14 -3.64 18.63
C SER A 153 -3.47 -4.28 17.41
N THR A 154 -2.40 -5.05 17.65
CA THR A 154 -1.74 -5.86 16.61
C THR A 154 -2.71 -6.87 15.99
N GLU A 155 -3.54 -7.55 16.79
CA GLU A 155 -4.51 -8.54 16.31
C GLU A 155 -5.55 -7.90 15.37
N GLY A 156 -6.06 -6.71 15.74
CA GLY A 156 -6.99 -5.94 14.91
C GLY A 156 -6.37 -5.54 13.59
N PHE A 157 -5.11 -5.11 13.61
CA PHE A 157 -4.39 -4.71 12.40
C PHE A 157 -4.05 -5.92 11.50
N VAL A 158 -3.66 -7.04 12.08
CA VAL A 158 -3.43 -8.30 11.35
C VAL A 158 -4.72 -8.78 10.67
N ALA A 159 -5.88 -8.58 11.29
CA ALA A 159 -7.16 -8.85 10.63
C ALA A 159 -7.33 -8.01 9.35
N LEU A 160 -7.01 -6.71 9.39
CA LEU A 160 -7.03 -5.83 8.21
C LEU A 160 -6.02 -6.29 7.13
N MET A 161 -4.82 -6.73 7.53
CA MET A 161 -3.83 -7.28 6.60
C MET A 161 -4.35 -8.54 5.87
N ASN A 162 -5.02 -9.45 6.59
CA ASN A 162 -5.60 -10.65 6.00
C ASN A 162 -6.85 -10.34 5.15
N GLU A 163 -7.65 -9.34 5.54
CA GLU A 163 -8.73 -8.82 4.69
C GLU A 163 -8.19 -8.26 3.38
N LYS A 164 -7.12 -7.46 3.43
CA LYS A 164 -6.45 -6.94 2.23
C LYS A 164 -5.87 -8.08 1.37
N ALA A 165 -5.27 -9.10 1.96
CA ALA A 165 -4.81 -10.28 1.23
C ALA A 165 -5.98 -10.97 0.50
N ALA A 166 -7.13 -11.11 1.14
CA ALA A 166 -8.34 -11.67 0.52
C ALA A 166 -8.89 -10.78 -0.60
N GLU A 167 -8.90 -9.45 -0.42
CA GLU A 167 -9.30 -8.47 -1.47
C GLU A 167 -8.41 -8.57 -2.72
N LEU A 168 -7.11 -8.78 -2.52
CA LEU A 168 -6.13 -8.97 -3.59
C LEU A 168 -6.15 -10.38 -4.18
N GLY A 169 -7.00 -11.28 -3.68
CA GLY A 169 -7.13 -12.66 -4.17
C GLY A 169 -5.97 -13.57 -3.78
N LEU A 170 -5.22 -13.25 -2.72
CA LEU A 170 -4.05 -14.01 -2.28
C LEU A 170 -4.48 -15.22 -1.42
N THR A 171 -4.40 -16.41 -1.99
CA THR A 171 -4.87 -17.64 -1.35
C THR A 171 -3.78 -18.42 -0.62
N ASN A 172 -2.52 -18.06 -0.85
CA ASN A 172 -1.34 -18.67 -0.25
C ASN A 172 -0.61 -17.73 0.71
N THR A 173 -1.29 -16.64 1.15
CA THR A 173 -0.76 -15.64 2.07
C THR A 173 -1.58 -15.63 3.35
N HIS A 174 -0.89 -15.61 4.48
CA HIS A 174 -1.49 -15.45 5.80
C HIS A 174 -0.53 -14.72 6.73
N PHE A 175 -1.03 -13.68 7.40
CA PHE A 175 -0.29 -12.88 8.35
C PHE A 175 -0.75 -13.18 9.78
N VAL A 176 0.20 -13.22 10.73
CA VAL A 176 -0.07 -13.35 12.18
C VAL A 176 0.58 -12.23 12.99
N ASN A 177 1.41 -11.40 12.36
CA ASN A 177 1.97 -10.18 12.92
C ASN A 177 2.20 -9.15 11.81
N ASP A 178 2.55 -7.94 12.20
CA ASP A 178 2.75 -6.78 11.33
C ASP A 178 4.21 -6.53 10.93
N SER A 179 5.15 -7.22 11.56
CA SER A 179 6.59 -6.95 11.45
C SER A 179 7.36 -8.00 10.64
N GLY A 180 6.80 -9.21 10.50
CA GLY A 180 7.44 -10.36 9.85
C GLY A 180 8.31 -11.19 10.78
N LEU A 181 8.16 -11.07 12.11
CA LEU A 181 8.72 -12.01 13.06
C LEU A 181 8.21 -13.42 12.74
N HIS A 182 9.10 -14.40 12.87
CA HIS A 182 8.82 -15.76 12.42
C HIS A 182 7.68 -16.43 13.18
N ASP A 183 6.73 -17.00 12.43
CA ASP A 183 5.69 -17.92 12.88
C ASP A 183 5.38 -18.89 11.73
N GLU A 184 5.08 -20.16 12.04
CA GLU A 184 4.77 -21.20 11.02
C GLU A 184 3.49 -20.87 10.23
N ASN A 185 2.59 -20.07 10.80
CA ASN A 185 1.37 -19.59 10.17
C ASN A 185 1.52 -18.23 9.48
N HIS A 186 2.72 -17.64 9.51
CA HIS A 186 3.04 -16.38 8.84
C HIS A 186 3.78 -16.67 7.54
N TYR A 187 3.06 -16.75 6.43
CA TYR A 187 3.61 -17.21 5.16
C TYR A 187 2.99 -16.49 3.95
N THR A 188 3.69 -16.61 2.84
CA THR A 188 3.25 -16.15 1.52
C THR A 188 3.98 -16.92 0.41
N THR A 189 3.91 -16.42 -0.83
CA THR A 189 4.74 -16.82 -1.98
C THR A 189 5.37 -15.58 -2.60
N VAL A 190 6.46 -15.70 -3.37
CA VAL A 190 7.02 -14.51 -4.04
C VAL A 190 6.09 -13.97 -5.13
N ARG A 191 5.26 -14.82 -5.73
CA ARG A 191 4.21 -14.39 -6.67
C ARG A 191 3.19 -13.49 -5.98
N GLU A 192 2.69 -13.88 -4.82
CA GLU A 192 1.71 -13.10 -4.07
C GLU A 192 2.33 -11.85 -3.44
N MET A 193 3.58 -11.91 -3.02
CA MET A 193 4.32 -10.71 -2.59
C MET A 193 4.47 -9.68 -3.71
N ALA A 194 4.60 -10.11 -4.97
CA ALA A 194 4.64 -9.18 -6.10
C ALA A 194 3.31 -8.42 -6.27
N VAL A 195 2.17 -9.09 -6.07
CA VAL A 195 0.84 -8.43 -6.08
C VAL A 195 0.71 -7.42 -4.96
N ILE A 196 1.18 -7.76 -3.75
CA ILE A 196 1.18 -6.83 -2.61
C ILE A 196 2.05 -5.60 -2.93
N LEU A 197 3.24 -5.82 -3.50
CA LEU A 197 4.13 -4.73 -3.88
C LEU A 197 3.52 -3.85 -4.98
N GLU A 198 2.87 -4.44 -5.98
CA GLU A 198 2.17 -3.71 -7.04
C GLU A 198 1.06 -2.83 -6.45
N ALA A 199 0.22 -3.37 -5.57
CA ALA A 199 -0.82 -2.62 -4.87
C ALA A 199 -0.23 -1.47 -4.03
N ALA A 200 0.87 -1.74 -3.31
CA ALA A 200 1.58 -0.72 -2.53
C ALA A 200 2.16 0.39 -3.42
N MET A 201 2.70 0.04 -4.59
CA MET A 201 3.22 1.01 -5.56
C MET A 201 2.12 1.80 -6.28
N ALA A 202 0.90 1.29 -6.36
CA ALA A 202 -0.26 2.02 -6.87
C ALA A 202 -0.72 3.12 -5.88
N ASN A 203 -0.55 2.92 -4.57
CA ASN A 203 -0.83 3.93 -3.56
C ASN A 203 0.28 4.99 -3.54
N GLU A 204 -0.08 6.27 -3.76
CA GLU A 204 0.90 7.36 -3.89
C GLU A 204 1.78 7.53 -2.65
N ARG A 205 1.21 7.46 -1.45
CA ARG A 205 1.92 7.62 -0.17
C ARG A 205 2.86 6.44 0.09
N CYS A 206 2.38 5.24 -0.12
CA CYS A 206 3.16 4.04 0.05
C CYS A 206 4.32 3.99 -0.97
N ARG A 207 4.06 4.33 -2.24
CA ARG A 207 5.07 4.45 -3.30
C ARG A 207 6.14 5.48 -2.94
N ALA A 208 5.75 6.64 -2.41
CA ALA A 208 6.71 7.67 -2.01
C ALA A 208 7.68 7.14 -0.95
N ALA A 209 7.20 6.41 0.05
CA ALA A 209 8.05 5.82 1.09
C ALA A 209 8.91 4.67 0.54
N LEU A 210 8.35 3.77 -0.28
CA LEU A 210 9.08 2.65 -0.90
C LEU A 210 10.18 3.12 -1.87
N SER A 211 9.99 4.27 -2.51
CA SER A 211 10.94 4.83 -3.50
C SER A 211 11.96 5.78 -2.87
N ALA A 212 11.87 6.07 -1.57
CA ALA A 212 12.75 7.02 -0.92
C ALA A 212 14.16 6.45 -0.74
N VAL A 213 15.17 7.24 -1.09
CA VAL A 213 16.59 6.89 -0.87
C VAL A 213 17.02 7.19 0.56
N SER A 214 16.44 8.22 1.16
CA SER A 214 16.66 8.64 2.54
C SER A 214 15.45 9.44 3.03
N TYR A 215 15.25 9.46 4.33
CA TYR A 215 14.23 10.23 4.99
C TYR A 215 14.78 10.75 6.33
N THR A 216 14.40 11.93 6.73
CA THR A 216 14.69 12.50 8.04
C THR A 216 13.40 12.77 8.75
N SER A 217 13.16 12.11 9.87
CA SER A 217 11.99 12.35 10.70
C SER A 217 11.97 13.78 11.23
N ALA A 218 10.78 14.34 11.39
CA ALA A 218 10.62 15.61 12.08
C ALA A 218 10.96 15.45 13.58
N PRO A 219 11.60 16.47 14.20
CA PRO A 219 11.89 16.45 15.62
C PRO A 219 10.63 16.66 16.46
#